data_d503beae155431ada44b35cbc19d1b1a
#
_entry.id   d503beae155431ada44b35cbc19d1b1a
#
_cell.length_a   1.000
_cell.length_b   1.000
_cell.length_c   1.000
_cell.angle_alpha   90.00
_cell.angle_beta   90.00
_cell.angle_gamma   90.00
#
_symmetry.space_group_name_H-M   'P 1'
#
loop_
_entity.id
_entity.type
_entity.pdbx_description
1 polymer ?
#
loop_
_entity_poly.entity_id
_entity_poly.type
_entity_poly.pdbx_seq_one_letter_code
_entity_poly.pdbx_strand_id
1 'polypeptide(L)'
;MPGMSGAPGAGTAEAAAGRDGMMRRPALGGWLRRGRRWVRSSWVDVVWAVFVGVNLLGMREMGAWSTIPFLVIWVSLTLIYGLRMWRLQPAILTVAAVTLATGGIIVAQVVDGQQEADYLVEVPLVALMFLAMVWHGRRRQAALLERVAAMEEVQRVSRENLRLLEQQQLFLVDASHELGTPITVALGHAELIEQSVTDKMVAEDARVVIGELARLRRLSSRMLLLASAGSPGFLDLAPVGADSIVIEALDRWGYESRRWRLGEVAEATVLGDRGRLAVALDALLENAVAHTDKDDRIELSARVEDGHVILAVADSGCGIPEADLERIFGRFSRATPYRSREVGGFGLGLPTAAAIAEAHHGSIRVSSTVGNGSTFELLIPVGPPANGNAGASGAPSAPKADAC
;
A
#
# COMPACT_ATOMS: atom_id res chain seq x y z
N MET A 1 -51.58 42.45 -19.80
CA MET A 1 -51.81 43.12 -21.12
C MET A 1 -50.49 43.63 -21.65
N PRO A 2 -50.28 43.70 -22.96
CA PRO A 2 -49.97 42.61 -23.89
C PRO A 2 -48.57 42.94 -24.49
N GLY A 3 -47.96 42.11 -25.22
CA GLY A 3 -48.20 41.46 -26.42
C GLY A 3 -46.98 41.06 -27.15
N MET A 4 -47.13 40.03 -27.87
CA MET A 4 -46.83 39.75 -29.27
C MET A 4 -45.32 39.62 -29.62
N SER A 5 -44.91 38.52 -30.06
CA SER A 5 -45.09 37.87 -31.39
C SER A 5 -43.80 37.93 -32.21
N GLY A 6 -43.41 36.77 -32.70
CA GLY A 6 -42.48 36.74 -33.83
C GLY A 6 -41.70 35.43 -33.97
N ALA A 7 -42.33 34.35 -34.48
CA ALA A 7 -41.73 33.44 -35.44
C ALA A 7 -42.30 33.84 -36.82
N PRO A 8 -41.80 33.36 -37.98
CA PRO A 8 -40.97 32.20 -38.30
C PRO A 8 -39.91 32.50 -39.40
N GLY A 9 -39.07 31.55 -39.69
CA GLY A 9 -38.21 31.56 -40.85
C GLY A 9 -37.80 30.15 -41.28
N ALA A 10 -38.62 29.55 -42.11
CA ALA A 10 -38.34 28.35 -42.87
C ALA A 10 -37.39 28.65 -44.04
N GLY A 11 -36.54 27.69 -44.36
CA GLY A 11 -35.72 27.64 -45.57
C GLY A 11 -35.08 26.27 -45.63
N THR A 12 -35.74 25.27 -46.10
CA THR A 12 -35.73 24.64 -47.44
C THR A 12 -34.41 24.69 -48.16
N ALA A 13 -33.88 23.51 -48.42
CA ALA A 13 -33.35 22.99 -49.69
C ALA A 13 -32.55 21.75 -49.34
N GLU A 14 -33.03 20.56 -49.61
CA GLU A 14 -33.01 19.86 -50.87
C GLU A 14 -31.63 19.35 -51.29
N ALA A 15 -31.52 18.07 -51.23
CA ALA A 15 -31.10 17.16 -52.27
C ALA A 15 -29.60 17.10 -52.61
N ALA A 16 -29.02 15.94 -52.26
CA ALA A 16 -28.34 15.18 -53.32
C ALA A 16 -28.18 13.73 -52.85
N ALA A 17 -28.92 12.89 -53.48
CA ALA A 17 -28.76 11.46 -53.52
C ALA A 17 -27.41 11.09 -54.12
N GLY A 18 -26.58 10.43 -53.34
CA GLY A 18 -25.38 9.73 -53.78
C GLY A 18 -25.50 8.28 -53.37
N ARG A 19 -26.23 7.51 -54.16
CA ARG A 19 -26.13 6.02 -54.17
C ARG A 19 -24.74 5.65 -54.67
N ASP A 20 -23.88 5.25 -53.74
CA ASP A 20 -22.80 4.33 -54.10
C ASP A 20 -22.95 3.07 -53.25
N GLY A 21 -23.57 2.10 -53.91
CA GLY A 21 -23.60 0.72 -53.50
C GLY A 21 -22.18 0.14 -53.49
N MET A 22 -21.46 0.35 -52.43
CA MET A 22 -20.19 -0.33 -52.17
C MET A 22 -20.53 -1.73 -51.69
N MET A 23 -20.64 -2.65 -52.66
CA MET A 23 -20.62 -4.09 -52.42
C MET A 23 -19.50 -4.41 -51.44
N ARG A 24 -19.88 -4.72 -50.20
CA ARG A 24 -18.98 -5.34 -49.23
C ARG A 24 -18.52 -6.67 -49.82
N ARG A 25 -17.36 -6.68 -50.46
CA ARG A 25 -16.63 -7.92 -50.82
C ARG A 25 -16.49 -8.73 -49.51
N PRO A 26 -16.99 -9.98 -49.46
CA PRO A 26 -16.79 -10.82 -48.30
C PRO A 26 -15.29 -10.93 -48.04
N ALA A 27 -14.89 -10.67 -46.80
CA ALA A 27 -13.50 -10.66 -46.37
C ALA A 27 -12.90 -12.08 -46.46
N LEU A 28 -12.46 -12.47 -47.62
CA LEU A 28 -11.65 -13.69 -47.91
C LEU A 28 -10.41 -13.77 -47.01
N GLY A 29 -9.91 -12.64 -46.51
CA GLY A 29 -8.77 -12.59 -45.58
C GLY A 29 -9.02 -13.14 -44.20
N GLY A 30 -10.26 -13.26 -43.73
CA GLY A 30 -10.61 -13.81 -42.39
C GLY A 30 -10.53 -15.34 -42.34
N TRP A 31 -10.87 -16.00 -43.45
CA TRP A 31 -10.77 -17.46 -43.59
C TRP A 31 -9.35 -17.95 -43.72
N LEU A 32 -8.52 -17.24 -44.49
CA LEU A 32 -7.09 -17.56 -44.65
C LEU A 32 -6.30 -17.35 -43.36
N ARG A 33 -6.65 -16.33 -42.56
CA ARG A 33 -6.02 -16.12 -41.25
C ARG A 33 -6.47 -17.12 -40.18
N ARG A 34 -7.71 -17.57 -40.21
CA ARG A 34 -8.21 -18.67 -39.35
C ARG A 34 -7.61 -20.01 -39.79
N GLY A 35 -7.53 -20.29 -41.09
CA GLY A 35 -6.90 -21.48 -41.65
C GLY A 35 -5.41 -21.57 -41.29
N ARG A 36 -4.64 -20.47 -41.45
CA ARG A 36 -3.21 -20.44 -41.09
C ARG A 36 -2.94 -20.64 -39.61
N ARG A 37 -3.81 -20.13 -38.72
CA ARG A 37 -3.71 -20.40 -37.27
C ARG A 37 -4.10 -21.84 -36.93
N TRP A 38 -5.10 -22.40 -37.59
CA TRP A 38 -5.52 -23.79 -37.41
C TRP A 38 -4.43 -24.75 -37.93
N VAL A 39 -3.88 -24.57 -39.10
CA VAL A 39 -2.76 -25.35 -39.64
C VAL A 39 -1.52 -25.25 -38.76
N ARG A 40 -1.19 -24.04 -38.25
CA ARG A 40 -0.02 -23.83 -37.37
C ARG A 40 -0.21 -24.45 -35.97
N SER A 41 -1.44 -24.69 -35.53
CA SER A 41 -1.73 -25.35 -34.26
C SER A 41 -1.94 -26.86 -34.39
N SER A 42 -2.27 -27.37 -35.59
CA SER A 42 -2.60 -28.79 -35.82
C SER A 42 -1.50 -29.58 -36.48
N TRP A 43 -0.44 -28.97 -37.02
CA TRP A 43 0.65 -29.71 -37.67
C TRP A 43 1.37 -30.67 -36.70
N VAL A 44 1.52 -30.26 -35.44
CA VAL A 44 2.10 -31.10 -34.37
C VAL A 44 1.26 -32.35 -34.16
N ASP A 45 -0.09 -32.19 -34.13
CA ASP A 45 -1.00 -33.32 -33.98
C ASP A 45 -0.94 -34.27 -35.17
N VAL A 46 -0.82 -33.73 -36.37
CA VAL A 46 -0.66 -34.54 -37.61
C VAL A 46 0.67 -35.29 -37.62
N VAL A 47 1.77 -34.60 -37.31
CA VAL A 47 3.10 -35.22 -37.22
C VAL A 47 3.12 -36.33 -36.18
N TRP A 48 2.51 -36.05 -35.00
CA TRP A 48 2.41 -37.07 -33.96
C TRP A 48 1.52 -38.25 -34.37
N ALA A 49 0.40 -38.03 -35.05
CA ALA A 49 -0.43 -39.12 -35.53
C ALA A 49 0.30 -40.01 -36.54
N VAL A 50 1.09 -39.40 -37.45
CA VAL A 50 1.97 -40.16 -38.37
C VAL A 50 3.02 -40.94 -37.61
N PHE A 51 3.66 -40.31 -36.62
CA PHE A 51 4.63 -40.96 -35.73
C PHE A 51 4.04 -42.17 -34.98
N VAL A 52 2.83 -42.02 -34.44
CA VAL A 52 2.10 -43.12 -33.79
C VAL A 52 1.80 -44.26 -34.81
N GLY A 53 1.34 -43.87 -36.02
CA GLY A 53 1.09 -44.86 -37.08
C GLY A 53 2.31 -45.70 -37.44
N VAL A 54 3.49 -45.07 -37.60
CA VAL A 54 4.75 -45.76 -37.88
C VAL A 54 5.13 -46.70 -36.72
N ASN A 55 4.97 -46.26 -35.44
CA ASN A 55 5.26 -47.11 -34.31
C ASN A 55 4.27 -48.28 -34.15
N LEU A 56 2.96 -48.08 -34.47
CA LEU A 56 1.99 -49.18 -34.53
C LEU A 56 2.34 -50.24 -35.57
N LEU A 57 2.83 -49.84 -36.78
CA LEU A 57 3.35 -50.74 -37.78
C LEU A 57 4.59 -51.50 -37.26
N GLY A 58 5.51 -50.77 -36.63
CA GLY A 58 6.68 -51.36 -35.95
C GLY A 58 6.30 -52.39 -34.89
N MET A 59 5.29 -52.13 -34.06
CA MET A 59 4.77 -53.12 -33.08
C MET A 59 4.32 -54.43 -33.74
N ARG A 60 3.69 -54.33 -34.94
CA ARG A 60 3.18 -55.50 -35.68
C ARG A 60 4.30 -56.35 -36.27
N GLU A 61 5.38 -55.74 -36.75
CA GLU A 61 6.47 -56.41 -37.43
C GLU A 61 7.58 -56.94 -36.49
N MET A 62 7.74 -56.33 -35.31
CA MET A 62 8.87 -56.59 -34.40
C MET A 62 8.64 -57.75 -33.44
N GLY A 63 7.45 -58.36 -33.35
CA GLY A 63 7.17 -59.53 -32.49
C GLY A 63 7.58 -59.29 -31.03
N ALA A 64 8.54 -60.07 -30.52
CA ALA A 64 9.01 -59.98 -29.13
C ALA A 64 9.56 -58.59 -28.72
N TRP A 65 9.95 -57.73 -29.68
CA TRP A 65 10.46 -56.37 -29.41
C TRP A 65 9.37 -55.26 -29.52
N SER A 66 8.10 -55.61 -29.63
CA SER A 66 6.98 -54.69 -29.78
C SER A 66 6.76 -53.76 -28.61
N THR A 67 7.32 -54.08 -27.42
CA THR A 67 7.30 -53.22 -26.21
C THR A 67 8.03 -51.87 -26.38
N ILE A 68 9.07 -51.83 -27.23
CA ILE A 68 9.82 -50.58 -27.49
C ILE A 68 8.93 -49.54 -28.17
N PRO A 69 8.31 -49.81 -29.36
CA PRO A 69 7.39 -48.87 -29.98
C PRO A 69 6.18 -48.52 -29.10
N PHE A 70 5.68 -49.50 -28.29
CA PHE A 70 4.60 -49.24 -27.35
C PHE A 70 4.98 -48.17 -26.33
N LEU A 71 6.12 -48.29 -25.65
CA LEU A 71 6.57 -47.29 -24.68
C LEU A 71 6.83 -45.93 -25.33
N VAL A 72 7.42 -45.92 -26.53
CA VAL A 72 7.71 -44.70 -27.28
C VAL A 72 6.42 -43.92 -27.61
N ILE A 73 5.33 -44.63 -27.98
CA ILE A 73 4.01 -43.97 -28.21
C ILE A 73 3.53 -43.31 -26.92
N TRP A 74 3.55 -44.00 -25.79
CA TRP A 74 3.04 -43.46 -24.55
C TRP A 74 3.90 -42.33 -23.98
N VAL A 75 5.22 -42.44 -24.06
CA VAL A 75 6.13 -41.36 -23.67
C VAL A 75 5.90 -40.11 -24.53
N SER A 76 5.77 -40.28 -25.86
CA SER A 76 5.51 -39.17 -26.78
C SER A 76 4.15 -38.48 -26.51
N LEU A 77 3.12 -39.27 -26.19
CA LEU A 77 1.79 -38.75 -25.80
C LEU A 77 1.89 -37.90 -24.52
N THR A 78 2.64 -38.40 -23.54
CA THR A 78 2.88 -37.71 -22.27
C THR A 78 3.60 -36.38 -22.46
N LEU A 79 4.64 -36.35 -23.31
CA LEU A 79 5.39 -35.14 -23.62
C LEU A 79 4.53 -34.10 -24.34
N ILE A 80 3.78 -34.52 -25.37
CA ILE A 80 2.91 -33.62 -26.13
C ILE A 80 1.79 -33.04 -25.25
N TYR A 81 1.18 -33.86 -24.39
CA TYR A 81 0.20 -33.39 -23.45
C TYR A 81 0.80 -32.37 -22.46
N GLY A 82 1.98 -32.65 -21.91
CA GLY A 82 2.69 -31.73 -21.00
C GLY A 82 3.01 -30.38 -21.63
N LEU A 83 3.37 -30.37 -22.92
CA LEU A 83 3.70 -29.15 -23.64
C LEU A 83 2.46 -28.34 -24.09
N ARG A 84 1.33 -28.99 -24.34
CA ARG A 84 0.20 -28.34 -25.00
C ARG A 84 -1.13 -28.32 -24.24
N MET A 85 -1.28 -29.01 -23.14
CA MET A 85 -2.51 -29.03 -22.33
C MET A 85 -3.80 -29.19 -23.15
N TRP A 86 -4.08 -30.36 -23.67
CA TRP A 86 -5.28 -30.63 -24.46
C TRP A 86 -6.59 -30.46 -23.66
N ARG A 87 -7.68 -30.10 -24.36
CA ARG A 87 -9.02 -30.17 -23.77
C ARG A 87 -9.34 -31.62 -23.37
N LEU A 88 -10.17 -31.80 -22.33
CA LEU A 88 -10.42 -33.12 -21.75
C LEU A 88 -10.97 -34.14 -22.77
N GLN A 89 -11.95 -33.72 -23.58
CA GLN A 89 -12.57 -34.57 -24.57
C GLN A 89 -11.57 -35.12 -25.62
N PRO A 90 -10.79 -34.31 -26.34
CA PRO A 90 -9.79 -34.85 -27.26
C PRO A 90 -8.71 -35.68 -26.56
N ALA A 91 -8.30 -35.34 -25.34
CA ALA A 91 -7.34 -36.15 -24.57
C ALA A 91 -7.87 -37.56 -24.29
N ILE A 92 -9.11 -37.67 -23.81
CA ILE A 92 -9.76 -38.98 -23.53
C ILE A 92 -9.91 -39.78 -24.82
N LEU A 93 -10.37 -39.18 -25.92
CA LEU A 93 -10.54 -39.87 -27.20
C LEU A 93 -9.18 -40.38 -27.75
N THR A 94 -8.12 -39.58 -27.64
CA THR A 94 -6.79 -39.96 -28.05
C THR A 94 -6.24 -41.11 -27.23
N VAL A 95 -6.39 -41.05 -25.91
CA VAL A 95 -5.99 -42.13 -25.01
C VAL A 95 -6.74 -43.41 -25.31
N ALA A 96 -8.05 -43.35 -25.48
CA ALA A 96 -8.88 -44.49 -25.84
C ALA A 96 -8.44 -45.11 -27.20
N ALA A 97 -8.22 -44.25 -28.21
CA ALA A 97 -7.77 -44.74 -29.52
C ALA A 97 -6.37 -45.43 -29.47
N VAL A 98 -5.43 -44.81 -28.76
CA VAL A 98 -4.07 -45.39 -28.58
C VAL A 98 -4.15 -46.66 -27.74
N THR A 99 -4.93 -46.69 -26.67
CA THR A 99 -5.09 -47.92 -25.84
C THR A 99 -5.70 -49.07 -26.65
N LEU A 100 -6.74 -48.80 -27.43
CA LEU A 100 -7.38 -49.83 -28.24
C LEU A 100 -6.45 -50.33 -29.37
N ALA A 101 -5.71 -49.43 -30.03
CA ALA A 101 -4.79 -49.79 -31.12
C ALA A 101 -3.60 -50.59 -30.59
N THR A 102 -2.94 -50.11 -29.51
CA THR A 102 -1.77 -50.81 -28.95
C THR A 102 -2.18 -52.11 -28.25
N GLY A 103 -3.28 -52.09 -27.50
CA GLY A 103 -3.82 -53.26 -26.83
C GLY A 103 -4.27 -54.36 -27.77
N GLY A 104 -4.93 -53.99 -28.90
CA GLY A 104 -5.33 -54.93 -29.93
C GLY A 104 -4.16 -55.63 -30.60
N ILE A 105 -3.04 -54.94 -30.86
CA ILE A 105 -1.83 -55.55 -31.38
C ILE A 105 -1.22 -56.51 -30.39
N ILE A 106 -1.11 -56.14 -29.13
CA ILE A 106 -0.53 -57.00 -28.06
C ILE A 106 -1.39 -58.26 -27.85
N VAL A 107 -2.72 -58.13 -27.85
CA VAL A 107 -3.65 -59.26 -27.76
C VAL A 107 -3.43 -60.26 -28.90
N ALA A 108 -3.33 -59.74 -30.17
CA ALA A 108 -3.08 -60.56 -31.33
C ALA A 108 -1.73 -61.32 -31.21
N GLN A 109 -0.67 -60.65 -30.75
CA GLN A 109 0.66 -61.27 -30.58
C GLN A 109 0.69 -62.33 -29.45
N VAL A 110 -0.07 -62.12 -28.39
CA VAL A 110 -0.22 -63.14 -27.31
C VAL A 110 -0.98 -64.36 -27.82
N VAL A 111 -2.07 -64.16 -28.60
CA VAL A 111 -2.83 -65.26 -29.22
C VAL A 111 -1.98 -66.05 -30.20
N ASP A 112 -1.11 -65.39 -30.96
CA ASP A 112 -0.18 -66.00 -31.93
C ASP A 112 1.04 -66.64 -31.26
N GLY A 113 1.14 -66.57 -29.89
CA GLY A 113 2.27 -67.12 -29.13
C GLY A 113 3.59 -66.38 -29.29
N GLN A 114 3.57 -65.15 -29.80
CA GLN A 114 4.75 -64.33 -30.02
C GLN A 114 5.14 -63.50 -28.79
N GLN A 115 4.19 -63.33 -27.84
CA GLN A 115 4.42 -62.64 -26.54
C GLN A 115 3.78 -63.36 -25.34
N GLU A 116 4.29 -63.07 -24.15
CA GLU A 116 3.74 -63.58 -22.89
C GLU A 116 2.47 -62.78 -22.49
N ALA A 117 1.55 -63.45 -21.80
CA ALA A 117 0.29 -62.87 -21.38
C ALA A 117 0.47 -61.71 -20.36
N ASP A 118 1.60 -61.62 -19.70
CA ASP A 118 1.91 -60.59 -18.70
C ASP A 118 1.92 -59.17 -19.30
N TYR A 119 2.25 -59.02 -20.58
CA TYR A 119 2.21 -57.73 -21.30
C TYR A 119 0.81 -57.16 -21.43
N LEU A 120 -0.26 -57.96 -21.29
CA LEU A 120 -1.64 -57.45 -21.31
C LEU A 120 -1.95 -56.52 -20.14
N VAL A 121 -1.22 -56.64 -19.04
CA VAL A 121 -1.41 -55.80 -17.83
C VAL A 121 -0.78 -54.42 -18.04
N GLU A 122 0.24 -54.28 -18.87
CA GLU A 122 0.93 -53.01 -19.10
C GLU A 122 0.02 -51.95 -19.79
N VAL A 123 -0.85 -52.40 -20.71
CA VAL A 123 -1.70 -51.52 -21.50
C VAL A 123 -2.67 -50.67 -20.61
N PRO A 124 -3.48 -51.30 -19.74
CA PRO A 124 -4.37 -50.52 -18.86
C PRO A 124 -3.59 -49.71 -17.81
N LEU A 125 -2.43 -50.23 -17.33
CA LEU A 125 -1.61 -49.55 -16.34
C LEU A 125 -1.07 -48.21 -16.86
N VAL A 126 -0.51 -48.18 -18.10
CA VAL A 126 0.05 -46.98 -18.69
C VAL A 126 -1.07 -45.97 -19.03
N ALA A 127 -2.23 -46.47 -19.51
CA ALA A 127 -3.42 -45.61 -19.74
C ALA A 127 -3.91 -44.97 -18.43
N LEU A 128 -3.94 -45.73 -17.35
CA LEU A 128 -4.36 -45.20 -16.02
C LEU A 128 -3.35 -44.18 -15.51
N MET A 129 -2.05 -44.43 -15.63
CA MET A 129 -1.00 -43.45 -15.26
C MET A 129 -1.13 -42.16 -16.04
N PHE A 130 -1.37 -42.23 -17.36
CA PHE A 130 -1.61 -41.05 -18.18
C PHE A 130 -2.83 -40.25 -17.70
N LEU A 131 -3.97 -40.93 -17.46
CA LEU A 131 -5.17 -40.28 -16.96
C LEU A 131 -4.97 -39.62 -15.58
N ALA A 132 -4.24 -40.31 -14.68
CA ALA A 132 -3.87 -39.74 -13.38
C ALA A 132 -3.01 -38.47 -13.54
N MET A 133 -2.03 -38.49 -14.47
CA MET A 133 -1.21 -37.33 -14.77
C MET A 133 -2.05 -36.16 -15.33
N VAL A 134 -2.95 -36.43 -16.28
CA VAL A 134 -3.89 -35.42 -16.83
C VAL A 134 -4.75 -34.81 -15.74
N TRP A 135 -5.33 -35.65 -14.87
CA TRP A 135 -6.16 -35.21 -13.75
C TRP A 135 -5.38 -34.35 -12.77
N HIS A 136 -4.18 -34.79 -12.38
CA HIS A 136 -3.31 -34.07 -11.46
C HIS A 136 -2.84 -32.72 -12.03
N GLY A 137 -2.43 -32.69 -13.31
CA GLY A 137 -2.04 -31.48 -14.03
C GLY A 137 -3.16 -30.42 -14.05
N ARG A 138 -4.40 -30.87 -14.34
CA ARG A 138 -5.58 -29.99 -14.35
C ARG A 138 -5.92 -29.46 -12.96
N ARG A 139 -5.86 -30.31 -11.95
CA ARG A 139 -6.11 -29.91 -10.56
C ARG A 139 -5.11 -28.85 -10.09
N ARG A 140 -3.82 -29.02 -10.44
CA ARG A 140 -2.79 -28.00 -10.16
C ARG A 140 -3.06 -26.70 -10.89
N GLN A 141 -3.43 -26.77 -12.15
CA GLN A 141 -3.74 -25.58 -12.96
C GLN A 141 -4.94 -24.81 -12.40
N ALA A 142 -6.03 -25.49 -12.04
CA ALA A 142 -7.19 -24.89 -11.40
C ALA A 142 -6.80 -24.18 -10.11
N ALA A 143 -6.04 -24.84 -9.24
CA ALA A 143 -5.56 -24.25 -7.98
C ALA A 143 -4.64 -23.02 -8.20
N LEU A 144 -3.82 -23.02 -9.26
CA LEU A 144 -3.01 -21.84 -9.60
C LEU A 144 -3.86 -20.67 -10.07
N LEU A 145 -4.87 -20.93 -10.91
CA LEU A 145 -5.79 -19.88 -11.39
C LEU A 145 -6.58 -19.26 -10.23
N GLU A 146 -7.06 -20.09 -9.29
CA GLU A 146 -7.74 -19.61 -8.08
C GLU A 146 -6.82 -18.74 -7.22
N ARG A 147 -5.55 -19.12 -7.05
CA ARG A 147 -4.57 -18.32 -6.31
C ARG A 147 -4.28 -16.98 -6.99
N VAL A 148 -4.13 -16.96 -8.32
CA VAL A 148 -3.93 -15.72 -9.09
C VAL A 148 -5.13 -14.81 -8.92
N ALA A 149 -6.36 -15.33 -9.07
CA ALA A 149 -7.57 -14.54 -8.90
C ALA A 149 -7.69 -13.97 -7.47
N ALA A 150 -7.37 -14.77 -6.44
CA ALA A 150 -7.37 -14.31 -5.06
C ALA A 150 -6.32 -13.21 -4.81
N MET A 151 -5.11 -13.34 -5.40
CA MET A 151 -4.08 -12.29 -5.31
C MET A 151 -4.49 -10.99 -6.00
N GLU A 152 -5.11 -11.07 -7.18
CA GLU A 152 -5.63 -9.90 -7.91
C GLU A 152 -6.70 -9.18 -7.09
N GLU A 153 -7.59 -9.92 -6.44
CA GLU A 153 -8.61 -9.32 -5.57
C GLU A 153 -8.01 -8.63 -4.34
N VAL A 154 -7.05 -9.25 -3.67
CA VAL A 154 -6.32 -8.62 -2.54
C VAL A 154 -5.63 -7.33 -2.99
N GLN A 155 -4.97 -7.36 -4.16
CA GLN A 155 -4.32 -6.16 -4.70
C GLN A 155 -5.34 -5.07 -5.08
N ARG A 156 -6.50 -5.44 -5.59
CA ARG A 156 -7.58 -4.50 -5.91
C ARG A 156 -8.08 -3.79 -4.66
N VAL A 157 -8.41 -4.55 -3.62
CA VAL A 157 -8.87 -4.00 -2.33
C VAL A 157 -7.81 -3.11 -1.68
N SER A 158 -6.54 -3.54 -1.73
CA SER A 158 -5.42 -2.74 -1.20
C SER A 158 -5.27 -1.39 -1.91
N ARG A 159 -5.35 -1.37 -3.26
CA ARG A 159 -5.29 -0.11 -4.03
C ARG A 159 -6.49 0.80 -3.75
N GLU A 160 -7.67 0.22 -3.58
CA GLU A 160 -8.87 0.98 -3.24
C GLU A 160 -8.77 1.63 -1.86
N ASN A 161 -8.27 0.88 -0.86
CA ASN A 161 -8.02 1.41 0.47
C ASN A 161 -6.99 2.54 0.47
N LEU A 162 -5.89 2.40 -0.29
CA LEU A 162 -4.90 3.47 -0.44
C LEU A 162 -5.52 4.74 -1.04
N ARG A 163 -6.34 4.61 -2.09
CA ARG A 163 -7.04 5.76 -2.69
C ARG A 163 -7.98 6.45 -1.71
N LEU A 164 -8.72 5.67 -0.92
CA LEU A 164 -9.62 6.23 0.10
C LEU A 164 -8.84 7.00 1.17
N LEU A 165 -7.70 6.48 1.60
CA LEU A 165 -6.82 7.15 2.55
C LEU A 165 -6.26 8.46 1.97
N GLU A 166 -5.80 8.45 0.71
CA GLU A 166 -5.35 9.66 0.00
C GLU A 166 -6.46 10.71 -0.12
N GLN A 167 -7.67 10.29 -0.49
CA GLN A 167 -8.83 11.20 -0.58
C GLN A 167 -9.18 11.79 0.80
N GLN A 168 -9.12 10.97 1.85
CA GLN A 168 -9.36 11.43 3.21
C GLN A 168 -8.30 12.45 3.66
N GLN A 169 -7.04 12.23 3.32
CA GLN A 169 -5.95 13.17 3.59
C GLN A 169 -6.15 14.50 2.86
N LEU A 170 -6.42 14.47 1.55
CA LEU A 170 -6.68 15.67 0.76
C LEU A 170 -7.88 16.46 1.28
N PHE A 171 -8.98 15.79 1.63
CA PHE A 171 -10.13 16.42 2.23
C PHE A 171 -9.79 17.15 3.55
N LEU A 172 -8.98 16.54 4.42
CA LEU A 172 -8.55 17.18 5.66
C LEU A 172 -7.65 18.41 5.42
N VAL A 173 -6.80 18.35 4.40
CA VAL A 173 -5.95 19.48 4.00
C VAL A 173 -6.81 20.64 3.50
N ASP A 174 -7.72 20.38 2.57
CA ASP A 174 -8.60 21.41 1.99
C ASP A 174 -9.51 22.00 3.06
N ALA A 175 -10.15 21.17 3.89
CA ALA A 175 -11.01 21.63 4.97
C ALA A 175 -10.25 22.53 5.97
N SER A 176 -8.99 22.17 6.29
CA SER A 176 -8.17 22.96 7.21
C SER A 176 -7.79 24.32 6.64
N HIS A 177 -7.49 24.40 5.34
CA HIS A 177 -7.24 25.68 4.66
C HIS A 177 -8.49 26.55 4.59
N GLU A 178 -9.63 25.96 4.22
CA GLU A 178 -10.92 26.67 4.13
C GLU A 178 -11.43 27.16 5.50
N LEU A 179 -11.11 26.47 6.59
CA LEU A 179 -11.42 26.89 7.95
C LEU A 179 -10.43 27.93 8.49
N GLY A 180 -9.17 27.87 8.10
CA GLY A 180 -8.13 28.78 8.62
C GLY A 180 -8.39 30.25 8.30
N THR A 181 -8.85 30.55 7.11
CA THR A 181 -9.13 31.91 6.64
C THR A 181 -10.25 32.59 7.44
N PRO A 182 -11.48 32.03 7.55
CA PRO A 182 -12.56 32.66 8.30
C PRO A 182 -12.26 32.78 9.81
N ILE A 183 -11.55 31.80 10.38
CA ILE A 183 -11.12 31.87 11.78
C ILE A 183 -10.15 33.03 12.00
N THR A 184 -9.19 33.24 11.08
CA THR A 184 -8.22 34.34 11.17
C THR A 184 -8.92 35.70 11.06
N VAL A 185 -9.89 35.84 10.13
CA VAL A 185 -10.67 37.06 9.96
C VAL A 185 -11.51 37.35 11.22
N ALA A 186 -12.22 36.33 11.73
CA ALA A 186 -13.04 36.48 12.94
C ALA A 186 -12.19 36.84 14.17
N LEU A 187 -10.99 36.25 14.30
CA LEU A 187 -10.04 36.55 15.36
C LEU A 187 -9.59 38.01 15.30
N GLY A 188 -9.20 38.52 14.11
CA GLY A 188 -8.80 39.90 13.94
C GLY A 188 -9.92 40.88 14.30
N HIS A 189 -11.18 40.59 13.93
CA HIS A 189 -12.32 41.40 14.34
C HIS A 189 -12.58 41.39 15.85
N ALA A 190 -12.47 40.24 16.48
CA ALA A 190 -12.63 40.11 17.94
C ALA A 190 -11.54 40.87 18.71
N GLU A 191 -10.27 40.81 18.23
CA GLU A 191 -9.15 41.58 18.78
C GLU A 191 -9.38 43.11 18.64
N LEU A 192 -9.90 43.58 17.49
CA LEU A 192 -10.25 45.00 17.29
C LEU A 192 -11.39 45.44 18.23
N ILE A 193 -12.38 44.58 18.47
CA ILE A 193 -13.46 44.85 19.45
C ILE A 193 -12.87 44.96 20.84
N GLU A 194 -12.03 44.04 21.28
CA GLU A 194 -11.38 44.06 22.60
C GLU A 194 -10.61 45.39 22.82
N GLN A 195 -9.83 45.79 21.81
CA GLN A 195 -9.00 47.02 21.89
C GLN A 195 -9.80 48.33 21.84
N SER A 196 -10.95 48.33 21.17
CA SER A 196 -11.73 49.56 20.92
C SER A 196 -12.87 49.82 21.93
N VAL A 197 -13.26 48.76 22.67
CA VAL A 197 -14.42 48.83 23.58
C VAL A 197 -14.01 49.33 24.97
N THR A 198 -14.81 50.26 25.49
CA THR A 198 -14.65 50.84 26.86
C THR A 198 -15.44 50.01 27.91
N ASP A 199 -16.46 49.30 27.48
CA ASP A 199 -17.28 48.46 28.36
C ASP A 199 -16.53 47.17 28.75
N LYS A 200 -16.30 46.99 30.04
CA LYS A 200 -15.56 45.86 30.59
C LYS A 200 -16.23 44.50 30.29
N MET A 201 -17.57 44.46 30.29
CA MET A 201 -18.30 43.22 29.99
C MET A 201 -18.10 42.77 28.55
N VAL A 202 -18.22 43.74 27.62
CA VAL A 202 -18.01 43.46 26.19
C VAL A 202 -16.55 43.09 25.88
N ALA A 203 -15.59 43.71 26.57
CA ALA A 203 -14.17 43.33 26.45
C ALA A 203 -13.91 41.91 27.02
N GLU A 204 -14.61 41.52 28.05
CA GLU A 204 -14.50 40.15 28.63
C GLU A 204 -15.11 39.11 27.73
N ASP A 205 -16.28 39.38 27.12
CA ASP A 205 -16.90 38.56 26.10
C ASP A 205 -16.00 38.42 24.86
N ALA A 206 -15.39 39.52 24.41
CA ALA A 206 -14.44 39.53 23.30
C ALA A 206 -13.23 38.62 23.57
N ARG A 207 -12.66 38.61 24.79
CA ARG A 207 -11.57 37.72 25.19
C ARG A 207 -11.97 36.26 25.13
N VAL A 208 -13.19 35.90 25.56
CA VAL A 208 -13.71 34.56 25.46
C VAL A 208 -13.77 34.12 24.00
N VAL A 209 -14.30 34.97 23.11
CA VAL A 209 -14.37 34.70 21.66
C VAL A 209 -12.96 34.54 21.05
N ILE A 210 -12.03 35.44 21.39
CA ILE A 210 -10.62 35.34 20.98
C ILE A 210 -10.01 34.01 21.41
N GLY A 211 -10.24 33.59 22.66
CA GLY A 211 -9.77 32.31 23.19
C GLY A 211 -10.27 31.11 22.40
N GLU A 212 -11.58 31.08 22.08
CA GLU A 212 -12.18 29.99 21.32
C GLU A 212 -11.74 29.99 19.84
N LEU A 213 -11.60 31.14 19.21
CA LEU A 213 -11.10 31.26 17.82
C LEU A 213 -9.62 30.84 17.74
N ALA A 214 -8.78 31.23 18.69
CA ALA A 214 -7.40 30.79 18.78
C ALA A 214 -7.30 29.27 18.97
N ARG A 215 -8.22 28.70 19.77
CA ARG A 215 -8.35 27.25 19.95
C ARG A 215 -8.73 26.54 18.66
N LEU A 216 -9.72 27.03 17.92
CA LEU A 216 -10.12 26.49 16.60
C LEU A 216 -8.98 26.56 15.59
N ARG A 217 -8.24 27.69 15.56
CA ARG A 217 -7.06 27.83 14.70
C ARG A 217 -6.00 26.77 14.99
N ARG A 218 -5.69 26.53 16.27
CA ARG A 218 -4.75 25.45 16.66
C ARG A 218 -5.25 24.07 16.24
N LEU A 219 -6.55 23.79 16.40
CA LEU A 219 -7.15 22.54 15.96
C LEU A 219 -6.97 22.33 14.46
N SER A 220 -7.37 23.31 13.64
CA SER A 220 -7.25 23.27 12.18
C SER A 220 -5.79 23.06 11.75
N SER A 221 -4.84 23.82 12.32
CA SER A 221 -3.41 23.69 12.01
C SER A 221 -2.85 22.30 12.35
N ARG A 222 -3.26 21.71 13.47
CA ARG A 222 -2.83 20.35 13.85
C ARG A 222 -3.46 19.26 12.97
N MET A 223 -4.72 19.44 12.55
CA MET A 223 -5.34 18.52 11.59
C MET A 223 -4.61 18.55 10.25
N LEU A 224 -4.28 19.75 9.75
CA LEU A 224 -3.49 19.92 8.53
C LEU A 224 -2.11 19.25 8.65
N LEU A 225 -1.42 19.45 9.78
CA LEU A 225 -0.11 18.88 10.02
C LEU A 225 -0.18 17.34 10.03
N LEU A 226 -1.14 16.76 10.75
CA LEU A 226 -1.34 15.31 10.79
C LEU A 226 -1.75 14.71 9.44
N ALA A 227 -2.47 15.47 8.59
CA ALA A 227 -2.82 15.04 7.25
C ALA A 227 -1.61 15.08 6.30
N SER A 228 -0.68 16.02 6.48
CA SER A 228 0.48 16.23 5.61
C SER A 228 1.75 15.51 6.05
N ALA A 229 1.80 14.95 7.25
CA ALA A 229 3.02 14.38 7.85
C ALA A 229 3.72 13.27 7.04
N GLY A 230 2.95 12.53 6.21
CA GLY A 230 3.50 11.51 5.30
C GLY A 230 3.77 11.99 3.86
N SER A 231 3.56 13.27 3.56
CA SER A 231 3.68 13.79 2.19
C SER A 231 5.11 14.18 1.84
N PRO A 232 5.53 14.03 0.56
CA PRO A 232 6.82 14.55 0.12
C PRO A 232 6.92 16.07 0.36
N GLY A 233 8.05 16.53 0.91
CA GLY A 233 8.26 17.94 1.21
C GLY A 233 7.61 18.44 2.51
N PHE A 234 7.15 17.53 3.38
CA PHE A 234 6.63 17.88 4.71
C PHE A 234 7.67 18.53 5.60
N LEU A 235 8.94 18.13 5.48
CA LEU A 235 10.07 18.65 6.25
C LEU A 235 11.00 19.51 5.37
N ASP A 236 11.40 20.66 5.91
CA ASP A 236 12.52 21.46 5.41
C ASP A 236 13.75 21.18 6.30
N LEU A 237 14.55 20.19 5.90
CA LEU A 237 15.63 19.67 6.71
C LEU A 237 16.86 20.59 6.66
N ALA A 238 17.27 21.08 7.82
CA ALA A 238 18.48 21.87 8.03
C ALA A 238 19.22 21.41 9.31
N PRO A 239 20.49 21.75 9.50
CA PRO A 239 21.15 21.56 10.77
C PRO A 239 20.50 22.40 11.88
N VAL A 240 20.05 21.76 12.95
CA VAL A 240 19.34 22.39 14.07
C VAL A 240 20.00 22.01 15.38
N GLY A 241 20.39 23.02 16.18
CA GLY A 241 20.92 22.82 17.51
C GLY A 241 19.80 22.42 18.51
N ALA A 242 19.99 21.33 19.22
CA ALA A 242 19.05 20.84 20.21
C ALA A 242 18.90 21.80 21.39
N ASP A 243 20.01 22.38 21.83
CA ASP A 243 20.11 23.43 22.84
C ASP A 243 19.22 24.63 22.50
N SER A 244 19.32 25.13 21.27
CA SER A 244 18.56 26.30 20.82
C SER A 244 17.04 26.05 20.82
N ILE A 245 16.58 24.85 20.44
CA ILE A 245 15.15 24.50 20.46
C ILE A 245 14.60 24.51 21.91
N VAL A 246 15.34 23.91 22.84
CA VAL A 246 14.91 23.79 24.24
C VAL A 246 14.91 25.18 24.92
N ILE A 247 15.95 26.00 24.72
CA ILE A 247 16.03 27.35 25.26
C ILE A 247 14.88 28.23 24.73
N GLU A 248 14.65 28.24 23.43
CA GLU A 248 13.53 28.99 22.82
C GLU A 248 12.16 28.50 23.31
N ALA A 249 12.00 27.21 23.53
CA ALA A 249 10.77 26.66 24.11
C ALA A 249 10.58 27.17 25.55
N LEU A 250 11.64 27.18 26.34
CA LEU A 250 11.58 27.72 27.70
C LEU A 250 11.26 29.22 27.71
N ASP A 251 11.83 30.02 26.79
CA ASP A 251 11.52 31.44 26.66
C ASP A 251 10.04 31.68 26.28
N ARG A 252 9.49 30.83 25.40
CA ARG A 252 8.06 30.93 25.00
C ARG A 252 7.07 30.54 26.09
N TRP A 253 7.41 29.55 26.93
CA TRP A 253 6.50 28.99 27.92
C TRP A 253 6.78 29.41 29.36
N GLY A 254 7.95 29.94 29.66
CA GLY A 254 8.42 30.28 31.02
C GLY A 254 7.59 31.36 31.74
N TYR A 255 6.66 32.05 31.04
CA TYR A 255 5.71 32.98 31.66
C TYR A 255 4.51 32.28 32.31
N GLU A 256 4.24 31.02 31.97
CA GLU A 256 3.19 30.24 32.61
C GLU A 256 3.53 29.99 34.10
N SER A 257 2.52 30.10 34.97
CA SER A 257 2.68 30.00 36.43
C SER A 257 2.99 28.56 36.85
N ARG A 258 4.19 28.08 36.57
CA ARG A 258 4.75 26.76 36.96
C ARG A 258 6.17 26.95 37.47
N ARG A 259 6.75 25.91 38.09
CA ARG A 259 8.18 25.88 38.45
C ARG A 259 9.00 25.33 37.29
N TRP A 260 9.41 26.22 36.41
CA TRP A 260 10.24 25.86 35.25
C TRP A 260 11.64 25.53 35.67
N ARG A 261 12.20 24.49 35.04
CA ARG A 261 13.58 24.06 35.21
C ARG A 261 14.19 23.71 33.83
N LEU A 262 15.40 24.17 33.65
CA LEU A 262 16.25 23.72 32.59
C LEU A 262 17.15 22.60 33.12
N GLY A 263 16.99 21.37 32.61
CA GLY A 263 17.81 20.22 32.98
C GLY A 263 19.13 20.22 32.20
N GLU A 264 19.64 19.04 31.88
CA GLU A 264 20.79 18.88 31.02
C GLU A 264 20.48 19.40 29.61
N VAL A 265 21.37 20.22 29.05
CA VAL A 265 21.28 20.73 27.69
C VAL A 265 22.59 20.45 26.97
N ALA A 266 22.60 19.37 26.19
CA ALA A 266 23.74 18.99 25.37
C ALA A 266 23.80 19.86 24.11
N GLU A 267 24.99 20.37 23.79
CA GLU A 267 25.28 20.99 22.50
C GLU A 267 25.33 19.89 21.41
N ALA A 268 24.22 19.65 20.76
CA ALA A 268 24.10 18.64 19.71
C ALA A 268 23.31 19.17 18.52
N THR A 269 23.69 18.76 17.34
CA THR A 269 23.02 19.15 16.09
C THR A 269 22.38 17.95 15.43
N VAL A 270 21.11 18.11 15.03
CA VAL A 270 20.38 17.14 14.21
C VAL A 270 20.06 17.71 12.84
N LEU A 271 19.89 16.87 11.85
CA LEU A 271 19.31 17.26 10.57
C LEU A 271 17.80 17.20 10.72
N GLY A 272 17.16 18.35 10.86
CA GLY A 272 15.72 18.42 11.14
C GLY A 272 15.08 19.71 10.66
N ASP A 273 13.75 19.76 10.72
CA ASP A 273 12.95 20.96 10.50
C ASP A 273 12.71 21.65 11.86
N ARG A 274 13.38 22.80 12.05
CA ARG A 274 13.29 23.59 13.28
C ARG A 274 11.84 23.94 13.66
N GLY A 275 11.05 24.36 12.69
CA GLY A 275 9.64 24.75 12.91
C GLY A 275 8.79 23.57 13.35
N ARG A 276 8.97 22.41 12.73
CA ARG A 276 8.25 21.19 13.10
C ARG A 276 8.68 20.66 14.46
N LEU A 277 9.97 20.64 14.75
CA LEU A 277 10.50 20.24 16.07
C LEU A 277 10.00 21.17 17.18
N ALA A 278 9.93 22.47 16.92
CA ALA A 278 9.34 23.43 17.87
C ALA A 278 7.85 23.13 18.13
N VAL A 279 7.07 22.84 17.07
CA VAL A 279 5.64 22.46 17.19
C VAL A 279 5.48 21.16 17.99
N ALA A 280 6.37 20.18 17.79
CA ALA A 280 6.35 18.93 18.56
C ALA A 280 6.61 19.20 20.06
N LEU A 281 7.64 19.99 20.36
CA LEU A 281 7.98 20.33 21.74
C LEU A 281 6.87 21.18 22.40
N ASP A 282 6.29 22.15 21.68
CA ASP A 282 5.15 22.94 22.16
C ASP A 282 3.94 22.04 22.48
N ALA A 283 3.70 20.98 21.70
CA ALA A 283 2.61 20.03 21.98
C ALA A 283 2.84 19.22 23.27
N LEU A 284 4.10 18.87 23.57
CA LEU A 284 4.47 18.23 24.84
C LEU A 284 4.34 19.20 26.02
N LEU A 285 4.74 20.44 25.84
CA LEU A 285 4.64 21.50 26.87
C LEU A 285 3.19 21.87 27.17
N GLU A 286 2.32 22.00 26.16
CA GLU A 286 0.89 22.18 26.36
C GLU A 286 0.29 21.04 27.20
N ASN A 287 0.72 19.79 26.92
CA ASN A 287 0.28 18.63 27.69
C ASN A 287 0.75 18.73 29.15
N ALA A 288 2.01 19.07 29.38
CA ALA A 288 2.57 19.24 30.69
C ALA A 288 1.83 20.36 31.48
N VAL A 289 1.59 21.53 30.88
CA VAL A 289 0.85 22.63 31.48
C VAL A 289 -0.61 22.26 31.79
N ALA A 290 -1.26 21.50 30.90
CA ALA A 290 -2.67 21.09 31.07
C ALA A 290 -2.85 20.08 32.23
N HIS A 291 -1.79 19.34 32.61
CA HIS A 291 -1.84 18.27 33.60
C HIS A 291 -1.06 18.59 34.91
N THR A 292 -0.62 19.84 35.04
CA THR A 292 0.08 20.35 36.25
C THR A 292 -0.65 21.53 36.86
N ASP A 293 -0.47 21.70 38.20
CA ASP A 293 -0.92 22.87 38.93
C ASP A 293 0.21 23.91 39.07
N LYS A 294 -0.11 25.10 39.66
CA LYS A 294 0.81 26.25 39.76
C LYS A 294 2.13 25.94 40.51
N ASP A 295 2.09 24.99 41.43
CA ASP A 295 3.24 24.60 42.24
C ASP A 295 4.02 23.40 41.66
N ASP A 296 3.53 22.84 40.61
CA ASP A 296 4.19 21.73 39.95
C ASP A 296 5.41 22.17 39.15
N ARG A 297 6.33 21.21 38.93
CA ARG A 297 7.54 21.42 38.18
C ARG A 297 7.36 20.93 36.74
N ILE A 298 7.87 21.72 35.80
CA ILE A 298 8.08 21.30 34.42
C ILE A 298 9.56 21.48 34.10
N GLU A 299 10.20 20.43 33.65
CA GLU A 299 11.62 20.41 33.30
C GLU A 299 11.80 20.09 31.84
N LEU A 300 12.60 20.93 31.13
CA LEU A 300 13.01 20.68 29.75
C LEU A 300 14.48 20.26 29.76
N SER A 301 14.83 19.29 28.91
CA SER A 301 16.21 18.87 28.72
C SER A 301 16.48 18.42 27.29
N ALA A 302 17.77 18.46 26.91
CA ALA A 302 18.28 17.89 25.66
C ALA A 302 19.54 17.08 25.97
N ARG A 303 19.56 15.81 25.61
CA ARG A 303 20.71 14.93 25.79
C ARG A 303 20.98 14.09 24.55
N VAL A 304 22.15 13.52 24.45
CA VAL A 304 22.53 12.59 23.40
C VAL A 304 22.67 11.20 24.00
N GLU A 305 21.94 10.23 23.46
CA GLU A 305 21.97 8.85 23.91
C GLU A 305 21.74 7.92 22.70
N ASP A 306 22.54 6.87 22.57
CA ASP A 306 22.40 5.83 21.52
C ASP A 306 22.26 6.37 20.08
N GLY A 307 23.01 7.44 19.74
CA GLY A 307 22.96 8.04 18.43
C GLY A 307 21.72 8.87 18.13
N HIS A 308 20.96 9.23 19.16
CA HIS A 308 19.80 10.12 19.09
C HIS A 308 20.01 11.36 19.95
N VAL A 309 19.50 12.47 19.49
CA VAL A 309 19.20 13.62 20.35
C VAL A 309 17.82 13.37 20.97
N ILE A 310 17.74 13.47 22.27
CA ILE A 310 16.51 13.30 23.03
C ILE A 310 16.11 14.66 23.60
N LEU A 311 15.00 15.21 23.10
CA LEU A 311 14.34 16.38 23.66
C LEU A 311 13.29 15.90 24.65
N ALA A 312 13.43 16.21 25.94
CA ALA A 312 12.54 15.69 26.97
C ALA A 312 11.79 16.81 27.69
N VAL A 313 10.52 16.54 27.97
CA VAL A 313 9.63 17.34 28.83
C VAL A 313 9.17 16.45 29.96
N ALA A 314 9.59 16.79 31.17
CA ALA A 314 9.17 16.08 32.40
C ALA A 314 8.29 16.99 33.26
N ASP A 315 7.16 16.48 33.72
CA ASP A 315 6.23 17.15 34.60
C ASP A 315 6.07 16.39 35.93
N SER A 316 5.68 17.10 37.00
CA SER A 316 5.34 16.50 38.28
C SER A 316 3.83 16.44 38.54
N GLY A 317 3.03 16.38 37.49
CA GLY A 317 1.58 16.39 37.55
C GLY A 317 0.95 15.06 37.99
N CYS A 318 -0.29 14.85 37.60
CA CYS A 318 -1.09 13.69 38.03
C CYS A 318 -0.59 12.33 37.51
N GLY A 319 0.26 12.30 36.48
CA GLY A 319 0.71 11.08 35.85
C GLY A 319 -0.37 10.37 35.01
N ILE A 320 0.02 9.29 34.34
CA ILE A 320 -0.82 8.54 33.38
C ILE A 320 -0.85 7.08 33.83
N PRO A 321 -2.03 6.44 33.92
CA PRO A 321 -2.15 5.01 34.16
C PRO A 321 -1.50 4.19 33.04
N GLU A 322 -0.84 3.08 33.40
CA GLU A 322 -0.16 2.20 32.44
C GLU A 322 -1.09 1.73 31.30
N ALA A 323 -2.35 1.42 31.62
CA ALA A 323 -3.36 1.00 30.66
C ALA A 323 -3.70 2.05 29.58
N ASP A 324 -3.36 3.32 29.81
CA ASP A 324 -3.64 4.44 28.90
C ASP A 324 -2.42 4.86 28.08
N LEU A 325 -1.19 4.43 28.43
CA LEU A 325 0.06 4.87 27.79
C LEU A 325 0.09 4.63 26.29
N GLU A 326 -0.43 3.52 25.80
CA GLU A 326 -0.53 3.25 24.35
C GLU A 326 -1.62 4.10 23.69
N ARG A 327 -2.69 4.41 24.42
CA ARG A 327 -3.88 5.08 23.87
C ARG A 327 -3.72 6.59 23.74
N ILE A 328 -2.85 7.22 24.56
CA ILE A 328 -2.66 8.68 24.57
C ILE A 328 -2.14 9.23 23.23
N PHE A 329 -1.50 8.42 22.39
CA PHE A 329 -1.05 8.80 21.06
C PHE A 329 -2.13 8.63 19.96
N GLY A 330 -3.31 8.10 20.33
CA GLY A 330 -4.46 8.01 19.44
C GLY A 330 -5.06 9.40 19.13
N ARG A 331 -5.48 9.63 17.88
CA ARG A 331 -6.16 10.87 17.50
C ARG A 331 -7.45 11.02 18.29
N PHE A 332 -7.67 12.23 18.86
CA PHE A 332 -8.83 12.55 19.73
C PHE A 332 -8.91 11.71 21.00
N SER A 333 -7.84 11.01 21.36
CA SER A 333 -7.77 10.23 22.59
C SER A 333 -7.65 11.17 23.82
N ARG A 334 -8.40 10.87 24.88
CA ARG A 334 -8.35 11.58 26.17
C ARG A 334 -8.36 10.53 27.28
N ALA A 335 -7.37 10.58 28.16
CA ALA A 335 -7.22 9.61 29.24
C ALA A 335 -8.30 9.76 30.33
N THR A 336 -8.92 10.95 30.51
CA THR A 336 -9.97 11.20 31.51
C THR A 336 -11.06 12.17 31.05
N PRO A 337 -12.36 11.82 31.14
CA PRO A 337 -13.47 12.67 30.69
C PRO A 337 -13.80 13.89 31.60
N TYR A 338 -13.29 13.96 32.81
CA TYR A 338 -13.93 14.78 33.84
C TYR A 338 -13.21 16.06 34.34
N ARG A 339 -11.89 16.24 34.07
CA ARG A 339 -11.16 17.42 34.62
C ARG A 339 -10.73 18.49 33.63
N SER A 340 -11.03 18.39 32.37
CA SER A 340 -10.39 19.26 31.37
C SER A 340 -11.34 19.96 30.38
N ARG A 341 -12.52 20.38 30.81
CA ARG A 341 -13.38 21.23 29.93
C ARG A 341 -12.85 22.66 29.79
N GLU A 342 -12.14 23.19 30.77
CA GLU A 342 -11.64 24.58 30.72
C GLU A 342 -10.22 24.72 30.16
N VAL A 343 -9.35 23.67 30.24
CA VAL A 343 -7.96 23.72 29.81
C VAL A 343 -7.62 22.63 28.76
N GLY A 344 -8.57 21.74 28.44
CA GLY A 344 -8.30 20.53 27.68
C GLY A 344 -8.21 20.74 26.17
N GLY A 345 -7.07 20.36 25.60
CA GLY A 345 -6.85 20.23 24.15
C GLY A 345 -7.75 19.20 23.49
N PHE A 346 -7.81 19.20 22.15
CA PHE A 346 -8.61 18.29 21.30
C PHE A 346 -8.08 16.85 21.22
N GLY A 347 -7.05 16.47 22.00
CA GLY A 347 -6.40 15.16 21.88
C GLY A 347 -5.60 14.97 20.60
N LEU A 348 -5.08 16.08 20.04
CA LEU A 348 -4.23 16.08 18.85
C LEU A 348 -2.77 16.45 19.14
N GLY A 349 -2.43 16.91 20.34
CA GLY A 349 -1.06 17.32 20.69
C GLY A 349 -0.08 16.16 20.59
N LEU A 350 -0.27 15.12 21.37
CA LEU A 350 0.62 13.95 21.40
C LEU A 350 0.69 13.23 20.02
N PRO A 351 -0.43 12.98 19.33
CA PRO A 351 -0.38 12.49 17.94
C PRO A 351 0.45 13.38 16.98
N THR A 352 0.38 14.71 17.18
CA THR A 352 1.17 15.66 16.37
C THR A 352 2.67 15.52 16.65
N ALA A 353 3.06 15.45 17.92
CA ALA A 353 4.45 15.24 18.30
C ALA A 353 4.99 13.90 17.78
N ALA A 354 4.19 12.83 17.86
CA ALA A 354 4.54 11.52 17.32
C ALA A 354 4.73 11.57 15.79
N ALA A 355 3.80 12.16 15.04
CA ALA A 355 3.89 12.27 13.60
C ALA A 355 5.11 13.10 13.13
N ILE A 356 5.47 14.14 13.87
CA ILE A 356 6.69 14.93 13.59
C ILE A 356 7.95 14.09 13.88
N ALA A 357 7.98 13.35 14.99
CA ALA A 357 9.09 12.46 15.30
C ALA A 357 9.31 11.41 14.21
N GLU A 358 8.22 10.72 13.81
CA GLU A 358 8.24 9.72 12.74
C GLU A 358 8.71 10.30 11.41
N ALA A 359 8.26 11.51 11.04
CA ALA A 359 8.70 12.19 9.84
C ALA A 359 10.22 12.48 9.85
N HIS A 360 10.80 12.73 11.04
CA HIS A 360 12.26 12.87 11.24
C HIS A 360 12.99 11.53 11.41
N HIS A 361 12.34 10.39 11.10
CA HIS A 361 12.85 9.03 11.33
C HIS A 361 13.19 8.72 12.78
N GLY A 362 12.57 9.46 13.68
CA GLY A 362 12.68 9.32 15.13
C GLY A 362 11.46 8.62 15.73
N SER A 363 11.32 8.78 17.04
CA SER A 363 10.19 8.23 17.79
C SER A 363 9.87 9.09 19.00
N ILE A 364 8.72 8.82 19.63
CA ILE A 364 8.36 9.41 20.92
C ILE A 364 8.29 8.30 21.97
N ARG A 365 8.81 8.58 23.16
CA ARG A 365 8.76 7.69 24.33
C ARG A 365 8.05 8.40 25.47
N VAL A 366 7.35 7.66 26.29
CA VAL A 366 6.71 8.17 27.51
C VAL A 366 7.03 7.24 28.68
N SER A 367 7.34 7.83 29.82
CA SER A 367 7.40 7.18 31.11
C SER A 367 6.55 7.97 32.09
N SER A 368 5.64 7.30 32.82
CA SER A 368 4.73 7.97 33.75
C SER A 368 4.34 7.05 34.88
N THR A 369 4.11 7.66 36.04
CA THR A 369 3.58 6.98 37.22
C THR A 369 2.50 7.87 37.83
N VAL A 370 1.33 7.30 38.09
CA VAL A 370 0.21 8.04 38.69
C VAL A 370 0.65 8.68 40.01
N GLY A 371 0.43 9.99 40.13
CA GLY A 371 0.82 10.81 41.28
C GLY A 371 2.27 11.30 41.28
N ASN A 372 3.12 10.88 40.32
CA ASN A 372 4.53 11.30 40.24
C ASN A 372 4.86 12.09 38.96
N GLY A 373 3.86 12.28 38.07
CA GLY A 373 4.03 12.98 36.82
C GLY A 373 4.40 12.11 35.61
N SER A 374 4.79 12.76 34.55
CA SER A 374 5.13 12.10 33.25
C SER A 374 6.40 12.69 32.67
N THR A 375 7.11 11.88 31.90
CA THR A 375 8.23 12.31 31.07
C THR A 375 8.00 11.87 29.64
N PHE A 376 7.93 12.84 28.74
CA PHE A 376 7.83 12.62 27.30
C PHE A 376 9.18 12.93 26.66
N GLU A 377 9.65 12.03 25.82
CA GLU A 377 10.95 12.10 25.16
C GLU A 377 10.76 12.01 23.64
N LEU A 378 11.24 13.02 22.92
CA LEU A 378 11.29 13.05 21.48
C LEU A 378 12.70 12.63 21.03
N LEU A 379 12.83 11.46 20.42
CA LEU A 379 14.09 10.87 19.97
C LEU A 379 14.29 11.18 18.50
N ILE A 380 15.34 11.94 18.15
CA ILE A 380 15.68 12.32 16.77
C ILE A 380 17.08 11.78 16.45
N PRO A 381 17.29 11.04 15.35
CA PRO A 381 18.61 10.52 14.98
C PRO A 381 19.63 11.63 14.74
N VAL A 382 20.85 11.45 15.22
CA VAL A 382 21.99 12.40 15.04
C VAL A 382 22.62 12.33 13.63
N GLY A 383 22.23 11.42 12.79
CA GLY A 383 22.80 11.26 11.44
C GLY A 383 21.79 11.56 10.33
N PRO A 384 22.23 11.67 9.08
CA PRO A 384 21.31 11.68 7.97
C PRO A 384 20.45 10.40 8.01
N PRO A 385 19.15 10.46 7.68
CA PRO A 385 18.29 9.28 7.67
C PRO A 385 18.97 8.20 6.82
N ALA A 386 19.07 6.99 7.36
CA ALA A 386 19.56 5.85 6.60
C ALA A 386 18.60 5.64 5.42
N ASN A 387 18.98 6.13 4.24
CA ASN A 387 18.22 5.92 3.01
C ASN A 387 18.12 4.42 2.79
N GLY A 388 16.94 3.86 3.03
CA GLY A 388 16.58 2.51 2.65
C GLY A 388 16.48 2.37 1.13
N ASN A 389 17.60 2.67 0.42
CA ASN A 389 17.75 2.37 -1.00
C ASN A 389 19.23 2.28 -1.39
N ALA A 390 19.99 1.39 -0.71
CA ALA A 390 21.27 0.88 -1.19
C ALA A 390 20.99 -0.42 -1.97
N GLY A 391 20.21 -0.30 -3.05
CA GLY A 391 20.00 -1.33 -4.05
C GLY A 391 20.80 -0.98 -5.30
N ALA A 392 21.85 -1.76 -5.58
CA ALA A 392 22.48 -1.93 -6.88
C ALA A 392 23.25 -0.75 -7.48
N SER A 393 24.52 -0.57 -7.07
CA SER A 393 25.59 -0.21 -8.00
C SER A 393 26.94 -0.63 -7.43
N GLY A 394 27.26 -1.90 -7.54
CA GLY A 394 28.57 -2.50 -7.33
C GLY A 394 28.82 -3.50 -8.44
N ALA A 395 28.96 -3.04 -9.68
CA ALA A 395 29.58 -3.87 -10.72
C ALA A 395 31.08 -3.98 -10.39
N PRO A 396 31.64 -5.20 -10.28
CA PRO A 396 33.06 -5.36 -10.09
C PRO A 396 33.79 -4.93 -11.35
N SER A 397 34.68 -3.95 -11.21
CA SER A 397 35.64 -3.58 -12.25
C SER A 397 36.52 -4.78 -12.57
N ALA A 398 36.50 -5.20 -13.84
CA ALA A 398 37.38 -6.22 -14.37
C ALA A 398 38.87 -5.75 -14.23
N PRO A 399 39.79 -6.66 -13.90
CA PRO A 399 41.20 -6.35 -13.85
C PRO A 399 41.73 -6.09 -15.26
N LYS A 400 42.48 -4.99 -15.43
CA LYS A 400 43.25 -4.72 -16.62
C LYS A 400 44.33 -5.80 -16.78
N ALA A 401 44.29 -6.49 -17.87
CA ALA A 401 45.37 -7.34 -18.32
C ALA A 401 46.52 -6.43 -18.80
N ASP A 402 47.63 -6.44 -18.09
CA ASP A 402 48.91 -5.91 -18.58
C ASP A 402 49.46 -6.84 -19.65
N ALA A 403 49.76 -6.23 -20.78
CA ALA A 403 50.43 -6.87 -21.88
C ALA A 403 51.95 -6.97 -21.59
N CYS A 404 52.47 -8.14 -21.77
CA CYS A 404 53.83 -8.41 -22.24
C CYS A 404 53.77 -9.44 -23.36
#